data_520f328d081c850315e281af8a6f383f
#
_entry.id   520f328d081c850315e281af8a6f383f
#
_cell.length_a   1.000
_cell.length_b   1.000
_cell.length_c   1.000
_cell.angle_alpha   90.00
_cell.angle_beta   90.00
_cell.angle_gamma   90.00
#
_symmetry.space_group_name_H-M   'P 1'
#
loop_
_entity.id
_entity.type
_entity.pdbx_description
1 polymer ?
#
loop_
_entity_poly.entity_id
_entity_poly.type
_entity_poly.pdbx_seq_one_letter_code
_entity_poly.pdbx_strand_id
1 'polypeptide(L)'
;MPLIKNGRIADEDWAFAEDDAPLGDGQVSVTLARFKAERETLLARNVPLGVRLLPDDDPHDLADDLDRLSLIEVSFLKYADGRGYSQAQLLRRRLGYKAELRAVGDVLRDQALLMVRSGFDAVALTNTDQAGFDAAIAEYKYAYQSDAQGTTTVFQRRHEKG
;
A
#
# COMPACT_ATOMS: atom_id res chain seq x y z
N MET A 1 11.60 -9.98 3.57
CA MET A 1 11.57 -8.51 3.48
C MET A 1 10.84 -7.97 4.70
N PRO A 2 11.43 -7.02 5.44
CA PRO A 2 10.76 -6.47 6.61
C PRO A 2 9.47 -5.73 6.24
N LEU A 3 8.40 -6.03 6.96
CA LEU A 3 7.09 -5.43 6.73
C LEU A 3 6.59 -4.77 8.02
N ILE A 4 6.14 -3.55 7.92
CA ILE A 4 5.44 -2.84 8.99
C ILE A 4 4.00 -2.66 8.56
N LYS A 5 3.07 -3.15 9.38
CA LYS A 5 1.64 -3.04 9.10
C LYS A 5 0.93 -2.46 10.32
N ASN A 6 0.21 -1.37 10.11
CA ASN A 6 -0.49 -0.65 11.17
C ASN A 6 0.44 -0.26 12.34
N GLY A 7 1.69 0.08 12.01
CA GLY A 7 2.69 0.47 13.00
C GLY A 7 3.36 -0.68 13.75
N ARG A 8 3.15 -1.92 13.31
CA ARG A 8 3.70 -3.12 13.96
C ARG A 8 4.45 -3.98 12.95
N ILE A 9 5.41 -4.76 13.45
CA ILE A 9 6.09 -5.75 12.63
C ILE A 9 5.07 -6.80 12.16
N ALA A 10 5.10 -7.13 10.89
CA ALA A 10 4.23 -8.16 10.31
C ALA A 10 5.07 -9.12 9.46
N ASP A 11 4.57 -10.33 9.30
CA ASP A 11 5.17 -11.30 8.40
C ASP A 11 4.66 -11.06 6.97
N GLU A 12 5.56 -11.23 6.01
CA GLU A 12 5.19 -11.15 4.60
C GLU A 12 4.53 -12.47 4.18
N ASP A 13 3.26 -12.39 3.87
CA ASP A 13 2.45 -13.55 3.46
C ASP A 13 1.99 -13.45 2.02
N TRP A 14 2.43 -12.45 1.28
CA TRP A 14 2.12 -12.25 -0.13
C TRP A 14 3.34 -12.55 -0.99
N ALA A 15 3.12 -13.29 -2.08
CA ALA A 15 4.13 -13.43 -3.13
C ALA A 15 3.86 -12.40 -4.22
N PHE A 16 4.92 -11.86 -4.81
CA PHE A 16 4.81 -11.04 -6.01
C PHE A 16 5.24 -11.87 -7.21
N ALA A 17 4.39 -11.95 -8.24
CA ALA A 17 4.70 -12.70 -9.46
C ALA A 17 5.04 -11.73 -10.59
N GLU A 18 6.25 -11.83 -11.10
CA GLU A 18 6.65 -11.12 -12.32
C GLU A 18 5.74 -11.52 -13.49
N ASP A 19 5.75 -10.72 -14.54
CA ASP A 19 4.81 -10.88 -15.65
C ASP A 19 4.82 -12.27 -16.30
N ASP A 20 5.98 -12.92 -16.34
CA ASP A 20 6.14 -14.26 -16.93
C ASP A 20 6.26 -15.38 -15.89
N ALA A 21 6.15 -15.06 -14.61
CA ALA A 21 6.37 -16.03 -13.55
C ALA A 21 5.10 -16.82 -13.23
N PRO A 22 5.25 -18.08 -12.72
CA PRO A 22 4.09 -18.83 -12.23
C PRO A 22 3.45 -18.12 -11.04
N LEU A 23 2.12 -18.24 -10.91
CA LEU A 23 1.38 -17.57 -9.85
C LEU A 23 1.47 -18.28 -8.49
N GLY A 24 1.76 -19.57 -8.50
CA GLY A 24 1.69 -20.36 -7.27
C GLY A 24 0.25 -20.63 -6.84
N ASP A 25 0.09 -21.28 -5.68
CA ASP A 25 -1.22 -21.68 -5.17
C ASP A 25 -1.80 -20.71 -4.13
N GLY A 26 -0.96 -19.83 -3.58
CA GLY A 26 -1.35 -18.91 -2.51
C GLY A 26 -1.76 -17.52 -3.01
N GLN A 27 -1.90 -16.62 -2.08
CA GLN A 27 -2.20 -15.23 -2.40
C GLN A 27 -1.00 -14.57 -3.08
N VAL A 28 -1.30 -13.80 -4.11
CA VAL A 28 -0.28 -13.25 -5.00
C VAL A 28 -0.67 -11.86 -5.46
N SER A 29 0.32 -10.98 -5.60
CA SER A 29 0.15 -9.71 -6.30
C SER A 29 0.83 -9.78 -7.67
N VAL A 30 0.27 -9.08 -8.63
CA VAL A 30 0.76 -9.02 -10.00
C VAL A 30 0.81 -7.56 -10.46
N THR A 31 1.52 -7.29 -11.54
CA THR A 31 1.53 -5.93 -12.11
C THR A 31 0.15 -5.57 -12.66
N LEU A 32 -0.11 -4.28 -12.80
CA LEU A 32 -1.35 -3.83 -13.45
C LEU A 32 -1.45 -4.34 -14.89
N ALA A 33 -0.33 -4.36 -15.61
CA ALA A 33 -0.30 -4.88 -16.98
C ALA A 33 -0.74 -6.33 -17.04
N ARG A 34 -0.20 -7.17 -16.15
CA ARG A 34 -0.60 -8.59 -16.07
C ARG A 34 -2.06 -8.73 -15.65
N PHE A 35 -2.50 -7.94 -14.69
CA PHE A 35 -3.89 -7.96 -14.25
C PHE A 35 -4.84 -7.68 -15.40
N LYS A 36 -4.56 -6.68 -16.22
CA LYS A 36 -5.39 -6.35 -17.39
C LYS A 36 -5.38 -7.48 -18.41
N ALA A 37 -4.22 -8.08 -18.66
CA ALA A 37 -4.09 -9.14 -19.67
C ALA A 37 -4.76 -10.45 -19.26
N GLU A 38 -4.73 -10.77 -17.95
CA GLU A 38 -5.22 -12.06 -17.42
C GLU A 38 -6.38 -11.89 -16.43
N ARG A 39 -7.11 -10.80 -16.53
CA ARG A 39 -8.12 -10.39 -15.54
C ARG A 39 -9.10 -11.50 -15.17
N GLU A 40 -9.70 -12.13 -16.16
CA GLU A 40 -10.71 -13.16 -15.90
C GLU A 40 -10.13 -14.39 -15.20
N THR A 41 -8.96 -14.83 -15.63
CA THR A 41 -8.26 -15.95 -15.02
C THR A 41 -7.87 -15.64 -13.58
N LEU A 42 -7.33 -14.44 -13.34
CA LEU A 42 -6.90 -14.03 -12.01
C LEU A 42 -8.08 -13.88 -11.05
N LEU A 43 -9.16 -13.28 -11.50
CA LEU A 43 -10.36 -13.11 -10.65
C LEU A 43 -11.10 -14.42 -10.40
N ALA A 44 -10.92 -15.41 -11.26
CA ALA A 44 -11.53 -16.73 -11.07
C ALA A 44 -10.80 -17.58 -10.02
N ARG A 45 -9.57 -17.20 -9.64
CA ARG A 45 -8.84 -17.92 -8.59
C ARG A 45 -9.55 -17.74 -7.25
N ASN A 46 -9.57 -18.80 -6.46
CA ASN A 46 -10.26 -18.80 -5.17
C ASN A 46 -9.30 -18.45 -4.01
N VAL A 47 -8.38 -17.53 -4.24
CA VAL A 47 -7.42 -17.03 -3.26
C VAL A 47 -7.33 -15.51 -3.39
N PRO A 48 -6.92 -14.82 -2.32
CA PRO A 48 -6.77 -13.35 -2.38
C PRO A 48 -5.82 -12.91 -3.49
N LEU A 49 -6.18 -11.82 -4.15
CA LEU A 49 -5.43 -11.24 -5.26
C LEU A 49 -5.03 -9.81 -4.95
N GLY A 50 -3.80 -9.45 -5.29
CA GLY A 50 -3.30 -8.10 -5.19
C GLY A 50 -2.80 -7.57 -6.52
N VAL A 51 -2.71 -6.26 -6.63
CA VAL A 51 -2.14 -5.58 -7.81
C VAL A 51 -1.08 -4.60 -7.35
N ARG A 52 0.07 -4.61 -8.03
CA ARG A 52 1.15 -3.66 -7.79
C ARG A 52 1.12 -2.58 -8.86
N LEU A 53 1.00 -1.34 -8.42
CA LEU A 53 1.02 -0.18 -9.30
C LEU A 53 2.44 0.36 -9.43
N LEU A 54 2.87 0.60 -10.66
CA LEU A 54 4.09 1.32 -10.98
C LEU A 54 3.77 2.83 -11.02
N PRO A 55 4.79 3.70 -10.94
CA PRO A 55 4.54 5.15 -10.89
C PRO A 55 3.72 5.71 -12.06
N ASP A 56 3.80 5.11 -13.24
CA ASP A 56 3.05 5.57 -14.41
C ASP A 56 1.66 4.94 -14.54
N ASP A 57 1.31 4.01 -13.65
CA ASP A 57 0.02 3.34 -13.70
C ASP A 57 -1.10 4.25 -13.19
N ASP A 58 -2.26 4.14 -13.81
CA ASP A 58 -3.45 4.90 -13.42
C ASP A 58 -4.35 4.04 -12.53
N PRO A 59 -4.55 4.41 -11.26
CA PRO A 59 -5.45 3.66 -10.37
C PRO A 59 -6.89 3.57 -10.86
N HIS A 60 -7.34 4.46 -11.74
CA HIS A 60 -8.67 4.38 -12.33
C HIS A 60 -8.88 3.08 -13.10
N ASP A 61 -7.82 2.48 -13.61
CA ASP A 61 -7.90 1.19 -14.31
C ASP A 61 -8.38 0.05 -13.40
N LEU A 62 -8.34 0.25 -12.09
CA LEU A 62 -8.82 -0.73 -11.11
C LEU A 62 -10.19 -0.40 -10.54
N ALA A 63 -10.82 0.69 -10.97
CA ALA A 63 -12.02 1.22 -10.33
C ALA A 63 -13.15 0.18 -10.22
N ASP A 64 -13.34 -0.63 -11.25
CA ASP A 64 -14.43 -1.62 -11.28
C ASP A 64 -14.12 -2.89 -10.49
N ASP A 65 -12.88 -3.09 -10.07
CA ASP A 65 -12.43 -4.33 -9.45
C ASP A 65 -11.93 -4.15 -8.01
N LEU A 66 -12.05 -2.96 -7.44
CA LEU A 66 -11.47 -2.65 -6.12
C LEU A 66 -12.00 -3.55 -5.02
N ASP A 67 -13.26 -3.93 -5.06
CA ASP A 67 -13.86 -4.83 -4.08
C ASP A 67 -13.41 -6.29 -4.24
N ARG A 68 -12.74 -6.61 -5.34
CA ARG A 68 -12.19 -7.94 -5.63
C ARG A 68 -10.71 -8.05 -5.26
N LEU A 69 -10.06 -6.95 -4.91
CA LEU A 69 -8.63 -6.89 -4.61
C LEU A 69 -8.41 -6.77 -3.11
N SER A 70 -7.66 -7.71 -2.55
CA SER A 70 -7.34 -7.73 -1.11
C SER A 70 -6.11 -6.89 -0.78
N LEU A 71 -5.29 -6.57 -1.76
CA LEU A 71 -4.07 -5.79 -1.61
C LEU A 71 -3.83 -4.94 -2.85
N ILE A 72 -3.49 -3.68 -2.64
CA ILE A 72 -2.89 -2.86 -3.69
C ILE A 72 -1.54 -2.39 -3.17
N GLU A 73 -0.50 -2.71 -3.92
CA GLU A 73 0.85 -2.24 -3.63
C GLU A 73 1.15 -1.04 -4.52
N VAL A 74 1.75 -0.02 -3.96
CA VAL A 74 2.20 1.17 -4.70
C VAL A 74 3.71 1.19 -4.67
N SER A 75 4.33 1.22 -5.84
CA SER A 75 5.79 1.16 -5.98
C SER A 75 6.41 2.56 -5.93
N PHE A 76 7.41 2.69 -5.09
CA PHE A 76 8.25 3.87 -4.99
C PHE A 76 9.63 3.50 -5.57
N LEU A 77 9.84 3.79 -6.84
CA LEU A 77 11.11 3.45 -7.51
C LEU A 77 12.24 4.39 -7.09
N LYS A 78 11.87 5.62 -6.72
CA LYS A 78 12.80 6.60 -6.17
C LYS A 78 12.12 7.27 -4.99
N TYR A 79 12.87 7.50 -3.92
CA TYR A 79 12.33 8.08 -2.70
C TYR A 79 11.69 9.46 -2.91
N ALA A 80 12.13 10.21 -3.91
CA ALA A 80 11.61 11.55 -4.20
C ALA A 80 10.39 11.55 -5.12
N ASP A 81 9.89 10.37 -5.52
CA ASP A 81 8.77 10.28 -6.46
C ASP A 81 7.44 10.46 -5.73
N GLY A 82 6.78 11.58 -5.98
CA GLY A 82 5.49 11.90 -5.38
C GLY A 82 4.29 11.18 -5.98
N ARG A 83 4.45 10.49 -7.11
CA ARG A 83 3.34 9.85 -7.81
C ARG A 83 2.66 8.77 -6.99
N GLY A 84 3.43 8.03 -6.18
CA GLY A 84 2.88 7.01 -5.31
C GLY A 84 1.92 7.56 -4.26
N TYR A 85 2.22 8.72 -3.70
CA TYR A 85 1.32 9.39 -2.75
C TYR A 85 0.01 9.80 -3.43
N SER A 86 0.09 10.32 -4.66
CA SER A 86 -1.08 10.69 -5.43
C SER A 86 -1.96 9.49 -5.76
N GLN A 87 -1.34 8.36 -6.13
CA GLN A 87 -2.06 7.12 -6.38
C GLN A 87 -2.79 6.65 -5.12
N ALA A 88 -2.13 6.69 -3.96
CA ALA A 88 -2.72 6.28 -2.70
C ALA A 88 -3.91 7.16 -2.32
N GLN A 89 -3.78 8.46 -2.43
CA GLN A 89 -4.85 9.40 -2.13
C GLN A 89 -6.04 9.22 -3.06
N LEU A 90 -5.78 9.00 -4.35
CA LEU A 90 -6.82 8.74 -5.32
C LEU A 90 -7.60 7.46 -4.96
N LEU A 91 -6.89 6.39 -4.63
CA LEU A 91 -7.51 5.13 -4.25
C LEU A 91 -8.38 5.27 -3.00
N ARG A 92 -7.86 5.92 -1.96
CA ARG A 92 -8.59 6.07 -0.69
C ARG A 92 -9.73 7.06 -0.76
N ARG A 93 -9.47 8.25 -1.29
CA ARG A 93 -10.41 9.37 -1.19
C ARG A 93 -11.42 9.44 -2.31
N ARG A 94 -11.02 9.09 -3.52
CA ARG A 94 -11.91 9.20 -4.69
C ARG A 94 -12.52 7.88 -5.09
N LEU A 95 -11.73 6.81 -5.10
CA LEU A 95 -12.20 5.51 -5.55
C LEU A 95 -12.75 4.66 -4.40
N GLY A 96 -12.49 5.05 -3.15
CA GLY A 96 -13.08 4.39 -1.99
C GLY A 96 -12.50 3.02 -1.65
N TYR A 97 -11.25 2.75 -2.03
CA TYR A 97 -10.61 1.48 -1.72
C TYR A 97 -10.45 1.30 -0.21
N LYS A 98 -10.89 0.17 0.34
CA LYS A 98 -10.95 -0.06 1.78
C LYS A 98 -10.04 -1.19 2.29
N ALA A 99 -9.51 -2.02 1.39
CA ALA A 99 -8.62 -3.11 1.78
C ALA A 99 -7.18 -2.60 1.93
N GLU A 100 -6.22 -3.52 2.08
CA GLU A 100 -4.85 -3.14 2.39
C GLU A 100 -4.19 -2.36 1.26
N LEU A 101 -3.58 -1.24 1.61
CA LEU A 101 -2.78 -0.42 0.72
C LEU A 101 -1.35 -0.42 1.26
N ARG A 102 -0.41 -0.90 0.46
CA ARG A 102 0.98 -1.14 0.88
C ARG A 102 1.94 -0.35 0.01
N ALA A 103 2.90 0.33 0.65
CA ALA A 103 4.01 0.96 -0.05
C ALA A 103 5.18 -0.02 -0.17
N VAL A 104 5.75 -0.14 -1.36
CA VAL A 104 6.90 -1.01 -1.63
C VAL A 104 7.98 -0.25 -2.38
N GLY A 105 9.22 -0.72 -2.31
CA GLY A 105 10.36 -0.11 -3.00
C GLY A 105 11.16 0.83 -2.10
N ASP A 106 11.59 1.96 -2.65
CA ASP A 106 12.43 2.93 -1.95
C ASP A 106 11.60 3.82 -1.02
N VAL A 107 11.20 3.27 0.11
CA VAL A 107 10.39 3.98 1.11
C VAL A 107 11.32 4.43 2.24
N LEU A 108 11.32 5.74 2.51
CA LEU A 108 12.13 6.32 3.57
C LEU A 108 11.36 6.35 4.89
N ARG A 109 12.07 6.02 5.98
CA ARG A 109 11.49 6.02 7.32
C ARG A 109 11.03 7.41 7.78
N ASP A 110 11.72 8.48 7.35
CA ASP A 110 11.39 9.85 7.75
C ASP A 110 10.13 10.38 7.06
N GLN A 111 9.54 9.63 6.15
CA GLN A 111 8.27 9.96 5.51
C GLN A 111 7.10 9.16 6.10
N ALA A 112 7.30 8.53 7.25
CA ALA A 112 6.28 7.67 7.87
C ALA A 112 4.94 8.39 8.04
N LEU A 113 4.94 9.61 8.54
CA LEU A 113 3.69 10.35 8.76
C LEU A 113 2.98 10.66 7.45
N LEU A 114 3.73 11.03 6.42
CA LEU A 114 3.16 11.28 5.09
C LEU A 114 2.58 10.00 4.49
N MET A 115 3.27 8.87 4.66
CA MET A 115 2.77 7.56 4.22
C MET A 115 1.43 7.23 4.87
N VAL A 116 1.37 7.33 6.19
CA VAL A 116 0.15 7.03 6.94
C VAL A 116 -0.99 7.97 6.54
N ARG A 117 -0.73 9.26 6.44
CA ARG A 117 -1.73 10.26 6.05
C ARG A 117 -2.20 10.11 4.61
N SER A 118 -1.37 9.53 3.75
CA SER A 118 -1.76 9.23 2.36
C SER A 118 -2.66 8.00 2.25
N GLY A 119 -2.81 7.24 3.33
CA GLY A 119 -3.74 6.11 3.39
C GLY A 119 -3.09 4.74 3.38
N PHE A 120 -1.76 4.65 3.50
CA PHE A 120 -1.05 3.37 3.53
C PHE A 120 -1.23 2.67 4.88
N ASP A 121 -1.61 1.39 4.84
CA ASP A 121 -1.68 0.52 6.02
C ASP A 121 -0.36 -0.16 6.31
N ALA A 122 0.44 -0.39 5.29
CA ALA A 122 1.64 -1.20 5.39
C ALA A 122 2.77 -0.63 4.53
N VAL A 123 3.99 -0.92 4.95
CA VAL A 123 5.21 -0.52 4.25
C VAL A 123 6.18 -1.68 4.26
N ALA A 124 6.65 -2.09 3.08
CA ALA A 124 7.70 -3.07 2.93
C ALA A 124 9.02 -2.34 2.76
N LEU A 125 9.91 -2.46 3.75
CA LEU A 125 11.19 -1.77 3.74
C LEU A 125 12.24 -2.60 3.02
N THR A 126 12.87 -2.02 2.01
CA THR A 126 13.99 -2.61 1.29
C THR A 126 15.28 -1.91 1.68
N ASN A 127 16.40 -2.59 1.52
CA ASN A 127 17.75 -2.01 1.73
C ASN A 127 17.94 -1.37 3.11
N THR A 128 17.35 -1.95 4.15
CA THR A 128 17.40 -1.44 5.51
C THR A 128 18.07 -2.48 6.41
N ASP A 129 19.07 -2.04 7.21
CA ASP A 129 19.67 -2.89 8.24
C ASP A 129 18.76 -2.96 9.47
N GLN A 130 19.16 -3.76 10.47
CA GLN A 130 18.35 -3.95 11.68
C GLN A 130 18.14 -2.64 12.45
N ALA A 131 19.18 -1.82 12.57
CA ALA A 131 19.06 -0.55 13.27
C ALA A 131 18.11 0.41 12.56
N GLY A 132 18.17 0.47 11.22
CA GLY A 132 17.25 1.27 10.41
C GLY A 132 15.82 0.76 10.50
N PHE A 133 15.65 -0.55 10.55
CA PHE A 133 14.33 -1.15 10.70
C PHE A 133 13.72 -0.84 12.06
N ASP A 134 14.50 -0.96 13.13
CA ASP A 134 14.03 -0.63 14.48
C ASP A 134 13.63 0.84 14.59
N ALA A 135 14.41 1.73 13.98
CA ALA A 135 14.08 3.15 13.93
C ALA A 135 12.81 3.42 13.13
N ALA A 136 12.64 2.74 12.01
CA ALA A 136 11.44 2.86 11.17
C ALA A 136 10.19 2.37 11.92
N ILE A 137 10.27 1.27 12.64
CA ILE A 137 9.15 0.77 13.45
C ILE A 137 8.69 1.84 14.43
N ALA A 138 9.63 2.47 15.14
CA ALA A 138 9.29 3.50 16.11
C ALA A 138 8.58 4.68 15.47
N GLU A 139 9.07 5.14 14.31
CA GLU A 139 8.47 6.25 13.59
C GLU A 139 7.08 5.89 13.03
N TYR A 140 6.91 4.71 12.45
CA TYR A 140 5.61 4.29 11.92
C TYR A 140 4.60 4.04 13.03
N LYS A 141 5.03 3.46 14.13
CA LYS A 141 4.16 3.30 15.31
C LYS A 141 3.64 4.65 15.79
N TYR A 142 4.54 5.62 15.91
CA TYR A 142 4.17 6.99 16.31
C TYR A 142 3.23 7.62 15.28
N ALA A 143 3.53 7.47 13.99
CA ALA A 143 2.74 8.03 12.90
C ALA A 143 1.31 7.49 12.90
N TYR A 144 1.14 6.18 13.07
CA TYR A 144 -0.19 5.58 13.15
C TYR A 144 -0.97 6.05 14.38
N GLN A 145 -0.32 6.15 15.53
CA GLN A 145 -0.96 6.65 16.74
C GLN A 145 -1.35 8.13 16.59
N SER A 146 -0.46 8.94 16.03
CA SER A 146 -0.70 10.37 15.82
C SER A 146 -1.80 10.61 14.81
N ASP A 147 -1.84 9.84 13.71
CA ASP A 147 -2.87 9.96 12.69
C ASP A 147 -4.24 9.59 13.27
N ALA A 148 -4.32 8.48 13.99
CA ALA A 148 -5.56 8.03 14.60
C ALA A 148 -6.12 9.05 15.59
N GLN A 149 -5.28 9.66 16.42
CA GLN A 149 -5.67 10.67 17.39
C GLN A 149 -5.87 12.03 16.76
N GLY A 150 -4.89 12.47 15.96
CA GLY A 150 -4.87 13.78 15.34
C GLY A 150 -5.91 13.98 14.28
N THR A 151 -6.09 13.00 13.40
CA THR A 151 -7.07 13.07 12.32
C THR A 151 -8.48 13.15 12.88
N THR A 152 -8.80 12.30 13.85
CA THR A 152 -10.11 12.34 14.51
C THR A 152 -10.34 13.69 15.18
N THR A 153 -9.36 14.17 15.95
CA THR A 153 -9.47 15.44 16.68
C THR A 153 -9.62 16.62 15.72
N VAL A 154 -8.77 16.69 14.71
CA VAL A 154 -8.82 17.78 13.72
C VAL A 154 -10.11 17.73 12.92
N PHE A 155 -10.55 16.57 12.54
CA PHE A 155 -11.80 16.40 11.81
C PHE A 155 -13.00 16.82 12.63
N GLN A 156 -13.05 16.41 13.91
CA GLN A 156 -14.11 16.83 14.82
C GLN A 156 -14.12 18.34 15.03
N ARG A 157 -12.95 18.96 15.23
CA ARG A 157 -12.85 20.41 15.39
C ARG A 157 -13.33 21.16 14.14
N ARG A 158 -13.02 20.66 12.97
CA ARG A 158 -13.49 21.28 11.72
C ARG A 158 -15.00 21.20 11.60
N HIS A 159 -15.61 20.10 12.00
CA HIS A 159 -17.05 19.93 11.97
C HIS A 159 -17.75 20.78 13.02
N GLU A 160 -17.16 20.92 14.20
CA GLU A 160 -17.68 21.77 15.26
C GLU A 160 -17.64 23.26 14.92
N LYS A 161 -16.65 23.67 14.11
CA LYS A 161 -16.47 25.07 13.72
C LYS A 161 -17.21 25.41 12.42
N GLY A 162 -17.60 24.43 11.67
CA GLY A 162 -18.28 24.61 10.40
C GLY A 162 -19.77 24.67 10.58
#